data_387d0d1d79f10c30032366cac30ee37d
#
_entry.id   387d0d1d79f10c30032366cac30ee37d
#
_cell.length_a   1.000
_cell.length_b   1.000
_cell.length_c   1.000
_cell.angle_alpha   90.00
_cell.angle_beta   90.00
_cell.angle_gamma   90.00
#
_symmetry.space_group_name_H-M   'P 1'
#
loop_
_entity.id
_entity.type
_entity.pdbx_description
1 polymer ?
#
loop_
_entity_poly.entity_id
_entity_poly.type
_entity_poly.pdbx_seq_one_letter_code
_entity_poly.pdbx_strand_id
1 'polypeptide(L)'
;LVEEGKIRSYAMALGPDIGWLDEGLDSMNHSPLALQIIYNLLEQEPSKSLFDKAAETETGLISRVPHASGIMDGSFTKDKVYSKDDHRSHRKQKWMQEGLEARDDFEFLYKDNERTIGQAAILFPLSVPSICTVLPNFTSHDEIDEYSGVSELSPLSSEEISKIENLWVEKHSASLNQPFSNTKTKPTPS
;
A
#
# COMPACT_ATOMS: atom_id res chain seq x y z
N LEU A 1 -13.98 24.81 9.60
CA LEU A 1 -13.60 24.07 10.83
C LEU A 1 -12.14 24.33 11.20
N VAL A 2 -11.18 24.35 10.25
CA VAL A 2 -9.78 24.74 10.53
C VAL A 2 -9.74 26.20 10.94
N GLU A 3 -10.31 27.09 10.13
CA GLU A 3 -10.39 28.54 10.41
C GLU A 3 -11.08 28.85 11.75
N GLU A 4 -12.04 28.02 12.15
CA GLU A 4 -12.75 28.13 13.44
C GLU A 4 -11.97 27.51 14.61
N GLY A 5 -10.80 26.94 14.37
CA GLY A 5 -9.98 26.29 15.39
C GLY A 5 -10.56 24.98 15.97
N LYS A 6 -11.60 24.41 15.34
CA LYS A 6 -12.24 23.16 15.80
C LYS A 6 -11.41 21.93 15.48
N ILE A 7 -10.66 21.94 14.38
CA ILE A 7 -9.70 20.93 13.99
C ILE A 7 -8.39 21.61 13.59
N ARG A 8 -7.26 20.92 13.72
CA ARG A 8 -5.96 21.46 13.31
C ARG A 8 -5.72 21.31 11.82
N SER A 9 -6.20 20.24 11.24
CA SER A 9 -6.00 19.89 9.83
C SER A 9 -6.99 18.81 9.39
N TYR A 10 -7.02 18.51 8.12
CA TYR A 10 -7.78 17.43 7.53
C TYR A 10 -6.92 16.63 6.56
N ALA A 11 -7.34 15.40 6.29
CA ALA A 11 -6.72 14.51 5.31
C ALA A 11 -7.81 13.85 4.46
N MET A 12 -7.44 13.33 3.31
CA MET A 12 -8.36 12.59 2.45
C MET A 12 -7.95 11.12 2.36
N ALA A 13 -8.92 10.22 2.38
CA ALA A 13 -8.72 8.82 2.10
C ALA A 13 -9.18 8.54 0.66
N LEU A 14 -8.25 8.23 -0.22
CA LEU A 14 -8.55 7.89 -1.60
C LEU A 14 -9.11 6.45 -1.69
N GLY A 15 -9.96 6.22 -2.68
CA GLY A 15 -10.49 4.90 -2.95
C GLY A 15 -9.44 3.91 -3.46
N PRO A 16 -9.81 2.64 -3.60
CA PRO A 16 -8.89 1.57 -3.96
C PRO A 16 -8.68 1.40 -5.47
N ASP A 17 -9.27 2.22 -6.32
CA ASP A 17 -9.25 2.00 -7.77
C ASP A 17 -8.48 3.07 -8.55
N ILE A 18 -8.09 2.70 -9.77
CA ILE A 18 -7.28 3.51 -10.70
C ILE A 18 -7.96 4.86 -11.02
N GLY A 19 -9.31 4.93 -10.97
CA GLY A 19 -10.06 6.17 -11.21
C GLY A 19 -9.87 7.27 -10.18
N TRP A 20 -9.21 7.00 -9.06
CA TRP A 20 -9.01 7.96 -7.97
C TRP A 20 -7.74 8.82 -8.13
N LEU A 21 -7.00 8.65 -9.23
CA LEU A 21 -5.82 9.47 -9.49
C LEU A 21 -6.19 10.95 -9.64
N ASP A 22 -7.22 11.25 -10.44
CA ASP A 22 -7.65 12.63 -10.70
C ASP A 22 -8.12 13.33 -9.42
N GLU A 23 -8.89 12.61 -8.59
CA GLU A 23 -9.33 13.14 -7.28
C GLU A 23 -8.15 13.32 -6.33
N GLY A 24 -7.16 12.44 -6.37
CA GLY A 24 -5.93 12.58 -5.59
C GLY A 24 -5.16 13.84 -5.98
N LEU A 25 -4.95 14.04 -7.28
CA LEU A 25 -4.25 15.20 -7.82
C LEU A 25 -5.02 16.50 -7.54
N ASP A 26 -6.34 16.50 -7.75
CA ASP A 26 -7.18 17.68 -7.49
C ASP A 26 -7.21 18.03 -6.01
N SER A 27 -7.33 17.03 -5.14
CA SER A 27 -7.39 17.28 -3.69
C SER A 27 -6.15 17.97 -3.15
N MET A 28 -4.97 17.70 -3.71
CA MET A 28 -3.72 18.34 -3.30
C MET A 28 -3.70 19.86 -3.58
N ASN A 29 -4.51 20.34 -4.53
CA ASN A 29 -4.67 21.76 -4.79
C ASN A 29 -5.43 22.49 -3.67
N HIS A 30 -6.10 21.74 -2.77
CA HIS A 30 -6.83 22.26 -1.61
C HIS A 30 -6.05 22.16 -0.31
N SER A 31 -4.76 21.85 -0.38
CA SER A 31 -3.83 21.82 0.76
C SER A 31 -4.28 20.91 1.92
N PRO A 32 -4.66 19.66 1.70
CA PRO A 32 -4.86 18.70 2.78
C PRO A 32 -3.52 18.43 3.45
N LEU A 33 -3.54 18.10 4.74
CA LEU A 33 -2.32 17.69 5.44
C LEU A 33 -1.73 16.40 4.87
N ALA A 34 -2.60 15.46 4.51
CA ALA A 34 -2.18 14.18 3.96
C ALA A 34 -3.26 13.54 3.08
N LEU A 35 -2.81 12.60 2.22
CA LEU A 35 -3.67 11.65 1.51
C LEU A 35 -3.39 10.24 2.01
N GLN A 36 -4.45 9.48 2.31
CA GLN A 36 -4.33 8.05 2.56
C GLN A 36 -4.51 7.28 1.25
N ILE A 37 -3.51 6.51 0.87
CA ILE A 37 -3.39 5.80 -0.40
C ILE A 37 -3.14 4.31 -0.18
N ILE A 38 -3.40 3.47 -1.18
CA ILE A 38 -2.89 2.10 -1.23
C ILE A 38 -1.56 2.14 -1.99
N TYR A 39 -0.48 1.77 -1.30
CA TYR A 39 0.82 1.56 -1.92
C TYR A 39 1.56 0.44 -1.19
N ASN A 40 1.88 -0.62 -1.89
CA ASN A 40 2.60 -1.76 -1.36
C ASN A 40 3.32 -2.52 -2.49
N LEU A 41 4.05 -3.57 -2.18
CA LEU A 41 4.84 -4.35 -3.14
C LEU A 41 4.03 -4.87 -4.34
N LEU A 42 2.72 -5.14 -4.15
CA LEU A 42 1.83 -5.71 -5.17
C LEU A 42 0.85 -4.70 -5.77
N GLU A 43 0.75 -3.50 -5.21
CA GLU A 43 -0.17 -2.44 -5.63
C GLU A 43 0.58 -1.11 -5.65
N GLN A 44 1.21 -0.77 -6.75
CA GLN A 44 2.04 0.43 -6.86
C GLN A 44 1.33 1.57 -7.60
N GLU A 45 0.44 1.25 -8.53
CA GLU A 45 -0.35 2.25 -9.26
C GLU A 45 -1.81 2.31 -8.76
N PRO A 46 -2.47 3.45 -8.82
CA PRO A 46 -2.00 4.74 -9.37
C PRO A 46 -1.18 5.60 -8.38
N SER A 47 -0.91 5.09 -7.18
CA SER A 47 -0.31 5.88 -6.09
C SER A 47 1.07 6.45 -6.44
N LYS A 48 1.84 5.73 -7.24
CA LYS A 48 3.15 6.18 -7.74
C LYS A 48 3.06 7.51 -8.50
N SER A 49 1.98 7.70 -9.25
CA SER A 49 1.71 8.92 -10.01
C SER A 49 1.36 10.14 -9.14
N LEU A 50 1.18 9.94 -7.82
CA LEU A 50 0.90 11.03 -6.87
C LEU A 50 2.16 11.58 -6.20
N PHE A 51 3.30 10.89 -6.26
CA PHE A 51 4.48 11.19 -5.44
C PHE A 51 5.08 12.56 -5.73
N ASP A 52 5.27 12.88 -7.01
CA ASP A 52 5.85 14.18 -7.39
C ASP A 52 4.95 15.33 -6.94
N LYS A 53 3.64 15.21 -7.19
CA LYS A 53 2.68 16.22 -6.76
C LYS A 53 2.62 16.36 -5.25
N ALA A 54 2.68 15.27 -4.52
CA ALA A 54 2.72 15.29 -3.05
C ALA A 54 3.97 16.02 -2.53
N ALA A 55 5.13 15.79 -3.16
CA ALA A 55 6.37 16.50 -2.83
C ALA A 55 6.27 17.99 -3.14
N GLU A 56 5.73 18.36 -4.32
CA GLU A 56 5.54 19.77 -4.72
C GLU A 56 4.60 20.54 -3.78
N THR A 57 3.54 19.90 -3.29
CA THR A 57 2.52 20.51 -2.45
C THR A 57 2.74 20.34 -0.95
N GLU A 58 3.85 19.68 -0.56
CA GLU A 58 4.15 19.31 0.83
C GLU A 58 3.01 18.51 1.49
N THR A 59 2.25 17.73 0.69
CA THR A 59 1.18 16.85 1.16
C THR A 59 1.77 15.52 1.61
N GLY A 60 1.60 15.16 2.88
CA GLY A 60 2.04 13.86 3.39
C GLY A 60 1.22 12.71 2.79
N LEU A 61 1.88 11.58 2.50
CA LEU A 61 1.18 10.36 2.10
C LEU A 61 1.14 9.36 3.26
N ILE A 62 -0.01 8.70 3.43
CA ILE A 62 -0.23 7.65 4.42
C ILE A 62 -0.53 6.37 3.65
N SER A 63 0.40 5.41 3.67
CA SER A 63 0.18 4.13 3.00
C SER A 63 -0.68 3.21 3.88
N ARG A 64 -1.72 2.62 3.30
CA ARG A 64 -2.54 1.57 3.92
C ARG A 64 -2.44 0.26 3.16
N VAL A 65 -2.87 -0.84 3.80
CA VAL A 65 -2.85 -2.19 3.22
C VAL A 65 -1.44 -2.64 2.81
N PRO A 66 -0.39 -2.43 3.65
CA PRO A 66 0.97 -2.79 3.27
C PRO A 66 1.12 -4.28 2.96
N HIS A 67 0.34 -5.13 3.63
CA HIS A 67 0.40 -6.59 3.49
C HIS A 67 -0.46 -7.15 2.35
N ALA A 68 -1.01 -6.30 1.46
CA ALA A 68 -1.78 -6.71 0.28
C ALA A 68 -2.86 -7.77 0.62
N SER A 69 -3.66 -7.48 1.65
CA SER A 69 -4.75 -8.35 2.14
C SER A 69 -4.31 -9.72 2.65
N GLY A 70 -3.13 -9.82 3.23
CA GLY A 70 -2.62 -11.04 3.85
C GLY A 70 -1.63 -11.82 2.97
N ILE A 71 -1.34 -11.35 1.76
CA ILE A 71 -0.34 -11.99 0.89
C ILE A 71 1.07 -11.74 1.46
N MET A 72 1.38 -10.49 1.80
CA MET A 72 2.72 -10.05 2.21
C MET A 72 2.93 -10.09 3.74
N ASP A 73 2.07 -10.74 4.49
CA ASP A 73 2.30 -11.17 5.87
C ASP A 73 2.25 -12.69 6.01
N GLY A 74 2.03 -13.40 4.90
CA GLY A 74 1.96 -14.85 4.86
C GLY A 74 0.64 -15.45 5.34
N SER A 75 -0.33 -14.66 5.76
CA SER A 75 -1.62 -15.16 6.25
C SER A 75 -2.55 -15.66 5.15
N PHE A 76 -2.33 -15.25 3.89
CA PHE A 76 -3.04 -15.76 2.72
C PHE A 76 -2.30 -16.95 2.11
N THR A 77 -3.02 -18.04 1.90
CA THR A 77 -2.51 -19.28 1.28
C THR A 77 -3.33 -19.64 0.06
N LYS A 78 -2.80 -20.55 -0.78
CA LYS A 78 -3.41 -20.94 -2.06
C LYS A 78 -4.86 -21.40 -1.94
N ASP A 79 -5.20 -22.11 -0.86
CA ASP A 79 -6.53 -22.68 -0.63
C ASP A 79 -7.45 -21.77 0.19
N LYS A 80 -6.94 -20.59 0.60
CA LYS A 80 -7.69 -19.66 1.43
C LYS A 80 -8.71 -18.89 0.62
N VAL A 81 -9.95 -18.92 1.09
CA VAL A 81 -11.05 -18.09 0.58
C VAL A 81 -11.61 -17.30 1.75
N TYR A 82 -11.69 -16.00 1.60
CA TYR A 82 -12.29 -15.16 2.62
C TYR A 82 -13.81 -15.33 2.66
N SER A 83 -14.39 -15.43 3.86
CA SER A 83 -15.85 -15.47 4.02
C SER A 83 -16.48 -14.16 3.55
N LYS A 84 -17.79 -14.18 3.25
CA LYS A 84 -18.49 -12.97 2.83
C LYS A 84 -18.50 -11.84 3.87
N ASP A 85 -18.34 -12.19 5.13
CA ASP A 85 -18.29 -11.24 6.26
C ASP A 85 -16.87 -10.68 6.48
N ASP A 86 -15.85 -11.26 5.85
CA ASP A 86 -14.50 -10.73 5.88
C ASP A 86 -14.37 -9.59 4.86
N HIS A 87 -13.93 -8.44 5.31
CA HIS A 87 -13.73 -7.28 4.44
C HIS A 87 -12.88 -7.60 3.20
N ARG A 88 -11.91 -8.50 3.32
CA ARG A 88 -11.03 -8.92 2.22
C ARG A 88 -11.74 -9.74 1.13
N SER A 89 -12.98 -10.18 1.36
CA SER A 89 -13.79 -10.92 0.38
C SER A 89 -14.11 -10.11 -0.90
N HIS A 90 -13.93 -8.77 -0.87
CA HIS A 90 -14.07 -7.92 -2.06
C HIS A 90 -12.96 -8.14 -3.09
N ARG A 91 -11.81 -8.73 -2.67
CA ARG A 91 -10.69 -9.01 -3.57
C ARG A 91 -11.05 -10.06 -4.61
N LYS A 92 -10.66 -9.84 -5.85
CA LYS A 92 -10.80 -10.86 -6.89
C LYS A 92 -9.88 -12.02 -6.61
N GLN A 93 -10.40 -13.23 -6.60
CA GLN A 93 -9.62 -14.44 -6.33
C GLN A 93 -8.44 -14.59 -7.30
N LYS A 94 -8.64 -14.26 -8.57
CA LYS A 94 -7.56 -14.27 -9.56
C LYS A 94 -6.40 -13.36 -9.15
N TRP A 95 -6.69 -12.13 -8.74
CA TRP A 95 -5.67 -11.17 -8.28
C TRP A 95 -4.92 -11.69 -7.03
N MET A 96 -5.66 -12.30 -6.10
CA MET A 96 -5.06 -12.89 -4.91
C MET A 96 -4.09 -14.04 -5.24
N GLN A 97 -4.42 -14.88 -6.24
CA GLN A 97 -3.55 -15.96 -6.68
C GLN A 97 -2.30 -15.44 -7.42
N GLU A 98 -2.47 -14.48 -8.33
CA GLU A 98 -1.35 -13.82 -9.02
C GLU A 98 -0.42 -13.10 -8.02
N GLY A 99 -0.99 -12.44 -7.00
CA GLY A 99 -0.22 -11.82 -5.94
C GLY A 99 0.55 -12.84 -5.08
N LEU A 100 -0.04 -14.00 -4.82
CA LEU A 100 0.63 -15.08 -4.09
C LEU A 100 1.82 -15.65 -4.87
N GLU A 101 1.68 -15.80 -6.19
CA GLU A 101 2.78 -16.20 -7.07
C GLU A 101 3.88 -15.14 -7.13
N ALA A 102 3.48 -13.86 -7.18
CA ALA A 102 4.43 -12.75 -7.20
C ALA A 102 5.22 -12.60 -5.90
N ARG A 103 4.65 -13.01 -4.76
CA ARG A 103 5.30 -12.93 -3.44
C ARG A 103 6.66 -13.60 -3.42
N ASP A 104 6.80 -14.73 -4.09
CA ASP A 104 8.03 -15.53 -4.08
C ASP A 104 9.21 -14.77 -4.73
N ASP A 105 8.94 -13.86 -5.67
CA ASP A 105 9.97 -13.00 -6.27
C ASP A 105 10.55 -11.98 -5.29
N PHE A 106 9.87 -11.71 -4.18
CA PHE A 106 10.30 -10.78 -3.13
C PHE A 106 11.00 -11.49 -1.96
N GLU A 107 11.29 -12.80 -2.03
CA GLU A 107 11.98 -13.54 -0.97
C GLU A 107 13.32 -12.89 -0.57
N PHE A 108 14.01 -12.23 -1.48
CA PHE A 108 15.27 -11.53 -1.20
C PHE A 108 15.14 -10.41 -0.17
N LEU A 109 13.92 -9.94 0.13
CA LEU A 109 13.67 -8.92 1.13
C LEU A 109 13.66 -9.48 2.56
N TYR A 110 13.36 -10.75 2.76
CA TYR A 110 13.15 -11.32 4.09
C TYR A 110 13.82 -12.68 4.30
N LYS A 111 14.06 -13.45 3.25
CA LYS A 111 14.75 -14.73 3.36
C LYS A 111 16.23 -14.47 3.65
N ASP A 112 16.77 -15.12 4.67
CA ASP A 112 18.14 -14.94 5.15
C ASP A 112 18.46 -13.50 5.63
N ASN A 113 17.43 -12.72 5.93
CA ASN A 113 17.52 -11.37 6.51
C ASN A 113 17.01 -11.34 7.96
N GLU A 114 17.33 -10.26 8.69
CA GLU A 114 16.88 -10.05 10.08
C GLU A 114 15.41 -9.63 10.19
N ARG A 115 14.71 -9.44 9.06
CA ARG A 115 13.33 -8.97 9.00
C ARG A 115 12.38 -10.05 8.48
N THR A 116 11.15 -10.00 8.92
CA THR A 116 10.05 -10.84 8.42
C THR A 116 9.51 -10.31 7.09
N ILE A 117 8.69 -11.11 6.41
CA ILE A 117 7.97 -10.67 5.22
C ILE A 117 7.03 -9.48 5.53
N GLY A 118 6.34 -9.51 6.67
CA GLY A 118 5.47 -8.42 7.12
C GLY A 118 6.22 -7.11 7.35
N GLN A 119 7.40 -7.20 7.97
CA GLN A 119 8.28 -6.05 8.18
C GLN A 119 8.83 -5.50 6.86
N ALA A 120 9.24 -6.37 5.93
CA ALA A 120 9.68 -5.96 4.59
C ALA A 120 8.59 -5.22 3.82
N ALA A 121 7.34 -5.70 3.92
CA ALA A 121 6.17 -5.08 3.30
C ALA A 121 5.86 -3.68 3.87
N ILE A 122 6.18 -3.41 5.14
CA ILE A 122 6.04 -2.08 5.76
C ILE A 122 7.22 -1.18 5.36
N LEU A 123 8.45 -1.70 5.30
CA LEU A 123 9.63 -0.91 4.92
C LEU A 123 9.57 -0.40 3.48
N PHE A 124 8.91 -1.15 2.57
CA PHE A 124 8.83 -0.73 1.17
C PHE A 124 8.12 0.62 0.97
N PRO A 125 6.88 0.85 1.45
CA PRO A 125 6.28 2.17 1.37
C PRO A 125 7.12 3.26 2.05
N LEU A 126 7.72 2.96 3.20
CA LEU A 126 8.57 3.91 3.93
C LEU A 126 9.84 4.31 3.18
N SER A 127 10.20 3.61 2.10
CA SER A 127 11.31 4.02 1.22
C SER A 127 11.00 5.24 0.35
N VAL A 128 9.71 5.63 0.27
CA VAL A 128 9.26 6.81 -0.50
C VAL A 128 9.26 8.04 0.40
N PRO A 129 10.02 9.10 0.08
CA PRO A 129 10.15 10.28 0.95
C PRO A 129 8.84 10.98 1.30
N SER A 130 7.86 10.98 0.38
CA SER A 130 6.54 11.59 0.61
C SER A 130 5.63 10.74 1.51
N ILE A 131 5.94 9.47 1.76
CA ILE A 131 5.16 8.59 2.65
C ILE A 131 5.66 8.77 4.08
N CYS A 132 4.86 9.46 4.90
CA CYS A 132 5.21 9.78 6.28
C CYS A 132 4.84 8.68 7.28
N THR A 133 3.94 7.77 6.93
CA THR A 133 3.55 6.65 7.79
C THR A 133 2.85 5.53 7.01
N VAL A 134 2.83 4.34 7.62
CA VAL A 134 2.17 3.14 7.10
C VAL A 134 1.17 2.63 8.12
N LEU A 135 0.00 2.18 7.66
CA LEU A 135 -1.09 1.65 8.48
C LEU A 135 -1.23 0.14 8.26
N PRO A 136 -0.51 -0.71 8.98
CA PRO A 136 -0.75 -2.14 8.99
C PRO A 136 -2.02 -2.48 9.76
N ASN A 137 -2.67 -3.59 9.42
CA ASN A 137 -3.63 -4.23 10.30
C ASN A 137 -2.90 -5.18 11.22
N PHE A 138 -3.36 -5.30 12.46
CA PHE A 138 -2.92 -6.32 13.39
C PHE A 138 -4.13 -6.89 14.14
N THR A 139 -4.10 -8.19 14.38
CA THR A 139 -5.15 -8.97 15.02
C THR A 139 -4.63 -9.72 16.25
N SER A 140 -3.34 -9.64 16.52
CA SER A 140 -2.67 -10.27 17.65
C SER A 140 -1.63 -9.35 18.28
N HIS A 141 -1.20 -9.68 19.50
CA HIS A 141 -0.09 -8.97 20.17
C HIS A 141 1.25 -9.21 19.43
N ASP A 142 1.46 -10.43 18.93
CA ASP A 142 2.68 -10.78 18.23
C ASP A 142 2.86 -9.93 16.95
N GLU A 143 1.76 -9.66 16.22
CA GLU A 143 1.79 -8.76 15.06
C GLU A 143 2.08 -7.30 15.46
N ILE A 144 1.59 -6.85 16.63
CA ILE A 144 1.92 -5.51 17.13
C ILE A 144 3.42 -5.42 17.43
N ASP A 145 3.98 -6.41 18.10
CA ASP A 145 5.40 -6.45 18.44
C ASP A 145 6.25 -6.55 17.18
N GLU A 146 5.87 -7.42 16.22
CA GLU A 146 6.54 -7.58 14.94
C GLU A 146 6.58 -6.26 14.15
N TYR A 147 5.42 -5.61 13.97
CA TYR A 147 5.32 -4.44 13.09
C TYR A 147 5.84 -3.16 13.75
N SER A 148 5.73 -3.03 15.06
CA SER A 148 6.37 -1.92 15.78
C SER A 148 7.89 -2.01 15.74
N GLY A 149 8.44 -3.23 15.71
CA GLY A 149 9.87 -3.49 15.57
C GLY A 149 10.48 -2.99 14.26
N VAL A 150 9.68 -2.63 13.26
CA VAL A 150 10.17 -2.06 11.98
C VAL A 150 11.00 -0.80 12.21
N SER A 151 10.70 -0.01 13.24
CA SER A 151 11.46 1.21 13.57
C SER A 151 12.92 0.95 13.97
N GLU A 152 13.25 -0.26 14.37
CA GLU A 152 14.61 -0.66 14.77
C GLU A 152 15.41 -1.29 13.61
N LEU A 153 14.73 -1.56 12.47
CA LEU A 153 15.36 -2.18 11.32
C LEU A 153 15.98 -1.15 10.38
N SER A 154 17.02 -1.58 9.67
CA SER A 154 17.59 -0.78 8.59
C SER A 154 16.56 -0.60 7.46
N PRO A 155 16.47 0.59 6.85
CA PRO A 155 15.69 0.80 5.64
C PRO A 155 16.10 -0.17 4.52
N LEU A 156 15.24 -0.34 3.53
CA LEU A 156 15.60 -1.07 2.31
C LEU A 156 16.79 -0.38 1.62
N SER A 157 17.75 -1.17 1.16
CA SER A 157 18.89 -0.66 0.40
C SER A 157 18.48 -0.18 -0.99
N SER A 158 19.30 0.66 -1.61
CA SER A 158 19.06 1.12 -2.99
C SER A 158 19.01 -0.04 -4.00
N GLU A 159 19.77 -1.11 -3.75
CA GLU A 159 19.76 -2.32 -4.58
C GLU A 159 18.44 -3.09 -4.44
N GLU A 160 17.92 -3.22 -3.22
CA GLU A 160 16.61 -3.84 -2.98
C GLU A 160 15.49 -3.04 -3.65
N ILE A 161 15.50 -1.72 -3.50
CA ILE A 161 14.50 -0.83 -4.12
C ILE A 161 14.57 -0.94 -5.65
N SER A 162 15.76 -0.86 -6.24
CA SER A 162 15.93 -1.00 -7.69
C SER A 162 15.46 -2.37 -8.19
N LYS A 163 15.70 -3.42 -7.43
CA LYS A 163 15.21 -4.76 -7.78
C LYS A 163 13.70 -4.87 -7.70
N ILE A 164 13.05 -4.24 -6.70
CA ILE A 164 11.58 -4.17 -6.61
C ILE A 164 11.01 -3.43 -7.83
N GLU A 165 11.61 -2.29 -8.21
CA GLU A 165 11.16 -1.50 -9.35
C GLU A 165 11.26 -2.27 -10.67
N ASN A 166 12.38 -2.96 -10.89
CA ASN A 166 12.57 -3.81 -12.06
C ASN A 166 11.54 -4.95 -12.11
N LEU A 167 11.32 -5.66 -10.99
CA LEU A 167 10.31 -6.72 -10.90
C LEU A 167 8.91 -6.18 -11.21
N TRP A 168 8.58 -5.00 -10.71
CA TRP A 168 7.28 -4.37 -11.00
C TRP A 168 7.12 -4.10 -12.50
N VAL A 169 8.08 -3.43 -13.12
CA VAL A 169 8.01 -3.04 -14.53
C VAL A 169 8.04 -4.25 -15.47
N GLU A 170 8.95 -5.18 -15.23
CA GLU A 170 9.21 -6.28 -16.15
C GLU A 170 8.23 -7.46 -16.00
N LYS A 171 7.70 -7.68 -14.79
CA LYS A 171 6.97 -8.92 -14.50
C LYS A 171 5.56 -8.71 -13.96
N HIS A 172 5.37 -7.81 -13.00
CA HIS A 172 4.15 -7.77 -12.19
C HIS A 172 3.14 -6.71 -12.61
N SER A 173 3.56 -5.59 -13.17
CA SER A 173 2.66 -4.48 -13.52
C SER A 173 1.53 -4.91 -14.46
N ALA A 174 1.80 -5.77 -15.43
CA ALA A 174 0.79 -6.22 -16.40
C ALA A 174 -0.33 -7.05 -15.77
N SER A 175 -0.04 -7.84 -14.73
CA SER A 175 -1.01 -8.73 -14.07
C SER A 175 -1.64 -8.08 -12.84
N LEU A 176 -0.84 -7.41 -12.01
CA LEU A 176 -1.29 -6.87 -10.73
C LEU A 176 -1.86 -5.46 -10.85
N ASN A 177 -1.43 -4.67 -11.84
CA ASN A 177 -2.01 -3.34 -12.11
C ASN A 177 -3.36 -3.45 -12.85
N GLN A 178 -4.25 -4.27 -12.32
CA GLN A 178 -5.60 -4.50 -12.82
C GLN A 178 -6.60 -4.25 -11.70
N PRO A 179 -7.87 -3.94 -11.99
CA PRO A 179 -8.88 -3.79 -10.96
C PRO A 179 -8.95 -5.04 -10.09
N PHE A 180 -8.51 -4.92 -8.85
CA PHE A 180 -8.38 -6.02 -7.88
C PHE A 180 -9.65 -6.26 -7.05
N SER A 181 -10.60 -5.35 -7.12
CA SER A 181 -11.85 -5.38 -6.35
C SER A 181 -13.04 -5.72 -7.22
N ASN A 182 -14.03 -6.39 -6.61
CA ASN A 182 -15.36 -6.60 -7.20
C ASN A 182 -16.29 -5.41 -7.00
N THR A 183 -15.92 -4.45 -6.15
CA THR A 183 -16.70 -3.24 -5.93
C THR A 183 -16.52 -2.27 -7.09
N LYS A 184 -17.58 -1.60 -7.47
CA LYS A 184 -17.51 -0.52 -8.46
C LYS A 184 -16.74 0.65 -7.87
N THR A 185 -15.78 1.09 -8.61
CA THR A 185 -14.87 2.13 -8.19
C THR A 185 -14.67 3.19 -9.24
N LYS A 186 -15.52 3.23 -10.27
CA LYS A 186 -15.56 4.38 -11.15
C LYS A 186 -16.24 5.53 -10.42
N PRO A 187 -15.58 6.70 -10.31
CA PRO A 187 -16.24 7.90 -9.83
C PRO A 187 -17.49 8.13 -10.69
N THR A 188 -18.57 8.52 -10.06
CA THR A 188 -19.75 8.97 -10.78
C THR A 188 -19.35 10.27 -11.46
N PRO A 189 -19.50 10.41 -12.79
CA PRO A 189 -19.24 11.69 -13.43
C PRO A 189 -20.09 12.76 -12.75
N SER A 190 -19.43 13.81 -12.31
CA SER A 190 -20.06 15.02 -11.77
C SER A 190 -20.90 15.71 -12.82
#